data_1fd59658be9ec18df71fe9bd1f9705fe
#
_entry.id   1fd59658be9ec18df71fe9bd1f9705fe
#
_cell.length_a   1.000
_cell.length_b   1.000
_cell.length_c   1.000
_cell.angle_alpha   90.00
_cell.angle_beta   90.00
_cell.angle_gamma   90.00
#
_symmetry.space_group_name_H-M   'P 1'
#
loop_
_entity.id
_entity.type
_entity.pdbx_description
1 polymer ?
#
loop_
_entity_poly.entity_id
_entity_poly.type
_entity_poly.pdbx_seq_one_letter_code
_entity_poly.pdbx_strand_id
1 'polypeptide(L)'
;ASPQVVEALLGLLKDETESVRDSAAVALGKLGNASPQVVEALLGLLKDETESVRDSAASALGNLGNASPQVVEALLGLLKDETDIVRNSAASALGNLGKNSSNVIATVAEWISQHRDSKYVGDGINALWNLVVTEK
;
A
#
# COMPACT_ATOMS: atom_id res chain seq x y z
N ALA A 1 -20.79 -3.65 -0.94
CA ALA A 1 -20.72 -4.67 0.12
C ALA A 1 -21.45 -4.17 1.35
N SER A 2 -22.07 -5.07 2.08
CA SER A 2 -22.77 -4.70 3.30
C SER A 2 -21.80 -4.35 4.41
N PRO A 3 -22.19 -3.45 5.33
CA PRO A 3 -21.35 -3.14 6.48
C PRO A 3 -20.97 -4.36 7.31
N GLN A 4 -21.83 -5.35 7.34
CA GLN A 4 -21.57 -6.57 8.10
C GLN A 4 -20.40 -7.36 7.52
N VAL A 5 -20.29 -7.41 6.19
CA VAL A 5 -19.18 -8.09 5.54
C VAL A 5 -17.87 -7.35 5.85
N VAL A 6 -17.89 -6.03 5.75
CA VAL A 6 -16.71 -5.22 6.04
C VAL A 6 -16.27 -5.40 7.49
N GLU A 7 -17.20 -5.36 8.44
CA GLU A 7 -16.87 -5.57 9.85
C GLU A 7 -16.27 -6.93 10.12
N ALA A 8 -16.84 -7.97 9.48
CA ALA A 8 -16.32 -9.32 9.64
C ALA A 8 -14.87 -9.40 9.14
N LEU A 9 -14.60 -8.81 7.97
CA LEU A 9 -13.27 -8.82 7.41
C LEU A 9 -12.28 -8.03 8.28
N LEU A 10 -12.73 -6.89 8.82
CA LEU A 10 -11.88 -6.12 9.72
C LEU A 10 -11.48 -6.94 10.95
N GLY A 11 -12.39 -7.72 11.49
CA GLY A 11 -12.08 -8.61 12.60
C GLY A 11 -11.03 -9.64 12.23
N LEU A 12 -11.09 -10.17 11.02
CA LEU A 12 -10.15 -11.19 10.57
C LEU A 12 -8.74 -10.63 10.31
N LEU A 13 -8.59 -9.32 10.18
CA LEU A 13 -7.26 -8.72 10.04
C LEU A 13 -6.42 -8.90 11.29
N LYS A 14 -7.02 -9.26 12.40
CA LYS A 14 -6.33 -9.49 13.66
C LYS A 14 -6.23 -10.96 14.02
N ASP A 15 -6.57 -11.84 13.09
CA ASP A 15 -6.53 -13.27 13.33
C ASP A 15 -5.11 -13.75 13.59
N GLU A 16 -4.96 -14.77 14.43
CA GLU A 16 -3.65 -15.35 14.75
C GLU A 16 -2.99 -15.98 13.53
N THR A 17 -3.81 -16.49 12.61
CA THR A 17 -3.32 -17.16 11.41
C THR A 17 -3.00 -16.16 10.32
N GLU A 18 -1.78 -16.17 9.86
CA GLU A 18 -1.31 -15.22 8.85
C GLU A 18 -2.06 -15.34 7.53
N SER A 19 -2.42 -16.55 7.12
CA SER A 19 -3.16 -16.73 5.87
C SER A 19 -4.56 -16.12 5.96
N VAL A 20 -5.16 -16.09 7.15
CA VAL A 20 -6.44 -15.44 7.34
C VAL A 20 -6.30 -13.93 7.26
N ARG A 21 -5.28 -13.37 7.91
CA ARG A 21 -5.03 -11.93 7.83
C ARG A 21 -4.78 -11.50 6.39
N ASP A 22 -3.98 -12.28 5.67
CA ASP A 22 -3.67 -12.05 4.26
C ASP A 22 -4.93 -12.03 3.42
N SER A 23 -5.74 -13.07 3.51
CA SER A 23 -6.97 -13.18 2.73
C SER A 23 -7.96 -12.05 3.03
N ALA A 24 -8.06 -11.67 4.29
CA ALA A 24 -8.96 -10.58 4.68
C ALA A 24 -8.51 -9.26 4.08
N ALA A 25 -7.19 -9.00 4.07
CA ALA A 25 -6.66 -7.78 3.47
C ALA A 25 -6.96 -7.73 1.96
N VAL A 26 -6.74 -8.84 1.27
CA VAL A 26 -7.04 -8.94 -0.17
C VAL A 26 -8.52 -8.66 -0.43
N ALA A 27 -9.39 -9.29 0.37
CA ALA A 27 -10.83 -9.11 0.21
C ALA A 27 -11.27 -7.66 0.41
N LEU A 28 -10.72 -6.98 1.42
CA LEU A 28 -11.05 -5.58 1.66
C LEU A 28 -10.61 -4.69 0.49
N GLY A 29 -9.46 -4.98 -0.08
CA GLY A 29 -9.01 -4.25 -1.26
C GLY A 29 -9.94 -4.45 -2.45
N LYS A 30 -10.42 -5.66 -2.64
CA LYS A 30 -11.33 -5.97 -3.76
C LYS A 30 -12.70 -5.36 -3.58
N LEU A 31 -13.17 -5.21 -2.34
CA LEU A 31 -14.47 -4.60 -2.08
C LEU A 31 -14.49 -3.11 -2.39
N GLY A 32 -13.33 -2.48 -2.38
CA GLY A 32 -13.23 -1.07 -2.71
C GLY A 32 -13.76 -0.12 -1.65
N ASN A 33 -13.94 -0.60 -0.41
CA ASN A 33 -14.41 0.25 0.67
C ASN A 33 -13.23 1.02 1.27
N ALA A 34 -13.15 2.31 0.95
CA ALA A 34 -12.05 3.18 1.39
C ALA A 34 -12.42 4.02 2.61
N SER A 35 -13.29 3.50 3.47
CA SER A 35 -13.64 4.21 4.70
C SER A 35 -12.41 4.38 5.58
N PRO A 36 -12.38 5.42 6.43
CA PRO A 36 -11.23 5.63 7.31
C PRO A 36 -10.90 4.42 8.17
N GLN A 37 -11.92 3.69 8.60
CA GLN A 37 -11.73 2.51 9.44
C GLN A 37 -10.96 1.42 8.69
N VAL A 38 -11.33 1.17 7.43
CA VAL A 38 -10.65 0.17 6.61
C VAL A 38 -9.22 0.61 6.31
N VAL A 39 -9.04 1.87 5.93
CA VAL A 39 -7.71 2.39 5.60
C VAL A 39 -6.79 2.29 6.81
N GLU A 40 -7.23 2.70 7.99
CA GLU A 40 -6.40 2.62 9.19
C GLU A 40 -6.02 1.20 9.54
N ALA A 41 -6.96 0.26 9.39
CA ALA A 41 -6.69 -1.14 9.69
C ALA A 41 -5.62 -1.69 8.74
N LEU A 42 -5.72 -1.37 7.45
CA LEU A 42 -4.73 -1.81 6.47
C LEU A 42 -3.36 -1.15 6.71
N LEU A 43 -3.35 0.11 7.11
CA LEU A 43 -2.10 0.78 7.47
C LEU A 43 -1.39 0.05 8.61
N GLY A 44 -2.16 -0.44 9.58
CA GLY A 44 -1.59 -1.23 10.66
C GLY A 44 -0.93 -2.51 10.17
N LEU A 45 -1.52 -3.15 9.16
CA LEU A 45 -0.97 -4.38 8.60
C LEU A 45 0.29 -4.17 7.78
N LEU A 46 0.61 -2.94 7.38
CA LEU A 46 1.87 -2.67 6.71
C LEU A 46 3.07 -2.95 7.62
N LYS A 47 2.83 -3.09 8.91
CA LYS A 47 3.86 -3.41 9.89
C LYS A 47 3.76 -4.83 10.39
N ASP A 48 2.96 -5.66 9.74
CA ASP A 48 2.80 -7.06 10.15
C ASP A 48 4.13 -7.79 10.06
N GLU A 49 4.36 -8.73 10.96
CA GLU A 49 5.60 -9.51 10.98
C GLU A 49 5.72 -10.44 9.78
N THR A 50 4.59 -10.77 9.16
CA THR A 50 4.57 -11.68 8.01
C THR A 50 4.61 -10.88 6.71
N GLU A 51 5.58 -11.19 5.87
CA GLU A 51 5.77 -10.46 4.62
C GLU A 51 4.59 -10.55 3.66
N SER A 52 3.93 -11.71 3.58
CA SER A 52 2.77 -11.83 2.70
C SER A 52 1.62 -10.96 3.15
N VAL A 53 1.49 -10.73 4.46
CA VAL A 53 0.46 -9.83 4.98
C VAL A 53 0.79 -8.38 4.64
N ARG A 54 2.06 -7.97 4.79
CA ARG A 54 2.48 -6.63 4.41
C ARG A 54 2.24 -6.38 2.92
N ASP A 55 2.55 -7.39 2.09
CA ASP A 55 2.33 -7.33 0.65
C ASP A 55 0.86 -7.11 0.32
N SER A 56 -0.01 -7.92 0.90
CA SER A 56 -1.45 -7.83 0.65
C SER A 56 -2.03 -6.50 1.13
N ALA A 57 -1.55 -6.01 2.27
CA ALA A 57 -2.02 -4.73 2.78
C ALA A 57 -1.62 -3.57 1.86
N ALA A 58 -0.38 -3.59 1.36
CA ALA A 58 0.08 -2.55 0.43
C ALA A 58 -0.73 -2.58 -0.86
N SER A 59 -0.97 -3.77 -1.40
CA SER A 59 -1.77 -3.91 -2.62
C SER A 59 -3.20 -3.44 -2.40
N ALA A 60 -3.78 -3.79 -1.26
CA ALA A 60 -5.15 -3.37 -0.93
C ALA A 60 -5.25 -1.84 -0.86
N LEU A 61 -4.29 -1.19 -0.22
CA LEU A 61 -4.29 0.27 -0.13
C LEU A 61 -4.17 0.92 -1.51
N GLY A 62 -3.36 0.34 -2.39
CA GLY A 62 -3.26 0.81 -3.77
C GLY A 62 -4.59 0.67 -4.50
N ASN A 63 -5.28 -0.45 -4.31
CA ASN A 63 -6.57 -0.71 -4.95
C ASN A 63 -7.67 0.22 -4.44
N LEU A 64 -7.61 0.61 -3.18
CA LEU A 64 -8.62 1.50 -2.61
C LEU A 64 -8.51 2.94 -3.11
N GLY A 65 -7.36 3.31 -3.62
CA GLY A 65 -7.20 4.62 -4.23
C GLY A 65 -7.12 5.79 -3.26
N ASN A 66 -6.91 5.54 -1.97
CA ASN A 66 -6.79 6.60 -0.99
C ASN A 66 -5.38 7.19 -1.03
N ALA A 67 -5.24 8.38 -1.59
CA ALA A 67 -3.95 9.04 -1.76
C ALA A 67 -3.66 10.07 -0.67
N SER A 68 -4.19 9.86 0.53
CA SER A 68 -3.91 10.76 1.64
C SER A 68 -2.42 10.75 1.99
N PRO A 69 -1.89 11.84 2.56
CA PRO A 69 -0.48 11.89 2.93
C PRO A 69 -0.07 10.72 3.83
N GLN A 70 -0.95 10.32 4.73
CA GLN A 70 -0.67 9.22 5.65
C GLN A 70 -0.43 7.91 4.91
N VAL A 71 -1.28 7.60 3.92
CA VAL A 71 -1.13 6.38 3.12
C VAL A 71 0.14 6.46 2.27
N VAL A 72 0.35 7.58 1.60
CA VAL A 72 1.52 7.75 0.74
C VAL A 72 2.82 7.60 1.53
N GLU A 73 2.92 8.25 2.69
CA GLU A 73 4.12 8.15 3.50
C GLU A 73 4.37 6.72 4.01
N ALA A 74 3.31 6.03 4.39
CA ALA A 74 3.44 4.64 4.85
C ALA A 74 3.95 3.74 3.72
N LEU A 75 3.43 3.91 2.51
CA LEU A 75 3.89 3.13 1.37
C LEU A 75 5.32 3.48 0.98
N LEU A 76 5.70 4.75 1.07
CA LEU A 76 7.08 5.13 0.83
C LEU A 76 8.02 4.45 1.81
N GLY A 77 7.60 4.32 3.08
CA GLY A 77 8.40 3.59 4.06
C GLY A 77 8.64 2.14 3.66
N LEU A 78 7.66 1.51 3.02
CA LEU A 78 7.79 0.13 2.57
C LEU A 78 8.74 -0.03 1.38
N LEU A 79 9.12 1.05 0.71
CA LEU A 79 10.14 0.96 -0.33
C LEU A 79 11.50 0.56 0.25
N LYS A 80 11.64 0.60 1.56
CA LYS A 80 12.84 0.14 2.26
C LYS A 80 12.65 -1.21 2.95
N ASP A 81 11.53 -1.89 2.69
CA ASP A 81 11.28 -3.18 3.30
C ASP A 81 12.37 -4.18 2.93
N GLU A 82 12.66 -5.11 3.82
CA GLU A 82 13.69 -6.11 3.58
C GLU A 82 13.33 -7.11 2.49
N THR A 83 12.05 -7.19 2.14
CA THR A 83 11.53 -8.16 1.18
C THR A 83 11.25 -7.51 -0.17
N ASP A 84 11.79 -8.08 -1.25
CA ASP A 84 11.59 -7.58 -2.61
C ASP A 84 10.12 -7.49 -2.98
N ILE A 85 9.34 -8.50 -2.61
CA ILE A 85 7.92 -8.55 -2.94
C ILE A 85 7.19 -7.36 -2.32
N VAL A 86 7.49 -7.06 -1.06
CA VAL A 86 6.84 -5.95 -0.37
C VAL A 86 7.24 -4.62 -1.00
N ARG A 87 8.53 -4.44 -1.32
CA ARG A 87 8.98 -3.21 -1.99
C ARG A 87 8.26 -3.01 -3.33
N ASN A 88 8.14 -4.09 -4.11
CA ASN A 88 7.48 -4.02 -5.41
C ASN A 88 6.00 -3.69 -5.26
N SER A 89 5.33 -4.27 -4.27
CA SER A 89 3.92 -3.97 -4.03
C SER A 89 3.71 -2.52 -3.60
N ALA A 90 4.62 -1.99 -2.79
CA ALA A 90 4.55 -0.58 -2.39
C ALA A 90 4.74 0.33 -3.59
N ALA A 91 5.70 0.02 -4.47
CA ALA A 91 5.93 0.80 -5.67
C ALA A 91 4.71 0.79 -6.59
N SER A 92 4.10 -0.39 -6.78
CA SER A 92 2.90 -0.52 -7.60
C SER A 92 1.73 0.25 -7.00
N ALA A 93 1.57 0.17 -5.67
CA ALA A 93 0.50 0.90 -4.99
C ALA A 93 0.67 2.40 -5.17
N LEU A 94 1.89 2.91 -5.03
CA LEU A 94 2.16 4.33 -5.25
C LEU A 94 1.87 4.73 -6.69
N GLY A 95 2.19 3.87 -7.65
CA GLY A 95 1.85 4.10 -9.05
C GLY A 95 0.36 4.22 -9.25
N ASN A 96 -0.42 3.32 -8.65
CA ASN A 96 -1.87 3.37 -8.74
C ASN A 96 -2.45 4.64 -8.13
N LEU A 97 -1.93 5.03 -6.97
CA LEU A 97 -2.42 6.24 -6.30
C LEU A 97 -2.10 7.49 -7.08
N GLY A 98 -0.98 7.49 -7.79
CA GLY A 98 -0.54 8.65 -8.55
C GLY A 98 -1.36 8.93 -9.80
N LYS A 99 -2.13 7.96 -10.28
CA LYS A 99 -2.93 8.15 -11.49
C LYS A 99 -3.86 9.34 -11.39
N ASN A 100 -4.37 9.61 -10.21
CA ASN A 100 -5.36 10.66 -10.00
C ASN A 100 -4.89 11.73 -9.00
N SER A 101 -3.60 11.76 -8.70
CA SER A 101 -3.09 12.72 -7.71
C SER A 101 -1.67 13.16 -8.06
N SER A 102 -1.53 14.40 -8.50
CA SER A 102 -0.22 14.96 -8.81
C SER A 102 0.64 15.12 -7.56
N ASN A 103 0.00 15.23 -6.39
CA ASN A 103 0.75 15.33 -5.14
C ASN A 103 1.57 14.07 -4.86
N VAL A 104 1.05 12.91 -5.26
CA VAL A 104 1.77 11.65 -5.08
C VAL A 104 3.06 11.67 -5.89
N ILE A 105 3.00 12.14 -7.13
CA ILE A 105 4.20 12.25 -8.00
C ILE A 105 5.26 13.13 -7.32
N ALA A 106 4.86 14.30 -6.83
CA ALA A 106 5.77 15.22 -6.19
C ALA A 106 6.40 14.61 -4.93
N THR A 107 5.58 13.92 -4.14
CA THR A 107 6.04 13.30 -2.89
C THR A 107 7.03 12.17 -3.18
N VAL A 108 6.75 11.34 -4.20
CA VAL A 108 7.66 10.26 -4.58
C VAL A 108 8.98 10.83 -5.10
N ALA A 109 8.93 11.88 -5.92
CA ALA A 109 10.14 12.51 -6.45
C ALA A 109 10.99 13.06 -5.32
N GLU A 110 10.37 13.69 -4.33
CA GLU A 110 11.10 14.21 -3.18
C GLU A 110 11.73 13.08 -2.36
N TRP A 111 10.99 11.99 -2.18
CA TRP A 111 11.50 10.83 -1.45
C TRP A 111 12.74 10.27 -2.14
N ILE A 112 12.70 10.13 -3.47
CA ILE A 112 13.85 9.64 -4.24
C ILE A 112 15.05 10.54 -4.03
N SER A 113 14.83 11.86 -4.08
CA SER A 113 15.91 12.82 -3.88
C SER A 113 16.56 12.68 -2.50
N GLN A 114 15.74 12.44 -1.47
CA GLN A 114 16.25 12.31 -0.11
C GLN A 114 16.92 10.97 0.16
N HIS A 115 16.62 9.94 -0.63
CA HIS A 115 17.10 8.59 -0.40
C HIS A 115 17.93 8.03 -1.54
N ARG A 116 18.49 8.88 -2.37
CA ARG A 116 19.25 8.43 -3.55
C ARG A 116 20.46 7.56 -3.21
N ASP A 117 20.95 7.65 -1.98
CA ASP A 117 22.07 6.81 -1.54
C ASP A 117 21.63 5.50 -0.91
N SER A 118 20.32 5.26 -0.81
CA SER A 118 19.78 4.03 -0.29
C SER A 118 19.88 2.92 -1.35
N LYS A 119 20.20 1.71 -0.91
CA LYS A 119 20.27 0.59 -1.85
C LYS A 119 18.91 0.24 -2.44
N TYR A 120 17.83 0.77 -1.87
CA TYR A 120 16.48 0.48 -2.35
C TYR A 120 15.89 1.61 -3.20
N VAL A 121 16.68 2.58 -3.58
CA VAL A 121 16.18 3.72 -4.35
C VAL A 121 15.54 3.29 -5.67
N GLY A 122 15.97 2.14 -6.21
CA GLY A 122 15.39 1.61 -7.45
C GLY A 122 13.90 1.39 -7.36
N ASP A 123 13.40 1.03 -6.17
CA ASP A 123 11.96 0.83 -5.97
C ASP A 123 11.20 2.16 -6.06
N GLY A 124 11.79 3.23 -5.54
CA GLY A 124 11.19 4.56 -5.70
C GLY A 124 11.16 4.99 -7.16
N ILE A 125 12.23 4.68 -7.90
CA ILE A 125 12.28 4.99 -9.33
C ILE A 125 11.20 4.20 -10.08
N ASN A 126 10.99 2.93 -9.72
CA ASN A 126 9.92 2.12 -10.30
C ASN A 126 8.55 2.72 -10.04
N ALA A 127 8.31 3.20 -8.82
CA ALA A 127 7.05 3.84 -8.47
C ALA A 127 6.83 5.07 -9.35
N LEU A 128 7.87 5.89 -9.50
CA LEU A 128 7.79 7.09 -10.33
C LEU A 128 7.55 6.74 -11.80
N TRP A 129 8.24 5.72 -12.30
CA TRP A 129 8.05 5.25 -13.67
C TRP A 129 6.61 4.83 -13.90
N ASN A 130 6.04 4.06 -12.95
CA ASN A 130 4.65 3.63 -13.06
C ASN A 130 3.70 4.82 -13.13
N LEU A 131 3.98 5.87 -12.36
CA LEU A 131 3.17 7.08 -12.38
C LEU A 131 3.21 7.74 -13.75
N VAL A 132 4.39 7.83 -14.34
CA VAL A 132 4.57 8.47 -15.65
C VAL A 132 3.88 7.67 -16.75
N VAL A 133 4.06 6.34 -16.74
CA VAL A 133 3.47 5.47 -17.78
C VAL A 133 1.95 5.48 -17.71
N THR A 134 1.38 5.51 -16.52
CA THR A 134 -0.07 5.46 -16.36
C THR A 134 -0.76 6.79 -16.61
N GLU A 135 -0.02 7.88 -16.67
CA GLU A 135 -0.59 9.20 -16.96
C GLU A 135 -1.07 9.31 -18.41
N LYS A 136 -0.65 8.43 -19.25
CA LYS A 136 -1.10 8.43 -20.65
C LYS A 136 -2.45 7.79 -20.76
#